data_1ad4d3c246d0d97315729a2f495edee0
#
_entry.id   1ad4d3c246d0d97315729a2f495edee0
#
_cell.length_a   1.000
_cell.length_b   1.000
_cell.length_c   1.000
_cell.angle_alpha   90.00
_cell.angle_beta   90.00
_cell.angle_gamma   90.00
#
_symmetry.space_group_name_H-M   'P 1'
#
loop_
_entity.id
_entity.type
_entity.pdbx_description
1 polymer ?
#
loop_
_entity_poly.entity_id
_entity_poly.type
_entity_poly.pdbx_seq_one_letter_code
_entity_poly.pdbx_strand_id
1 'polypeptide(L)'
;MNNIYLSAEILLVSVSDIDTDNYRKTSKKVISILLEKRDKEPFKDMWNIPGLLLNDLNDTLFQCANRVLRDKVGIKDNIYLEQLYTFDRLNRDPKRRVITTSYIALIDKNKLKTQPKNTCWFNVEKYSNTSKWIKLTLSNGEETLNINIEKQLVDKTSNNYNYISNDNSSLAFSNDTVVAYGLDRLKNKINYTDLAFNLVGEYFTLGELQQVYEVVLNRKLLDPAFRRVIKNKVVRTDKQKTGEGHRPSYMFKYRG
;
A
#
# COMPACT_ATOMS: atom_id res chain seq x y z
N MET A 1 -23.43 -11.70 27.15
CA MET A 1 -23.47 -11.68 25.68
C MET A 1 -22.08 -11.34 25.17
N ASN A 2 -21.51 -12.17 24.32
CA ASN A 2 -20.22 -11.85 23.69
C ASN A 2 -20.47 -10.82 22.60
N ASN A 3 -20.08 -9.58 22.83
CA ASN A 3 -20.25 -8.52 21.85
C ASN A 3 -19.27 -8.73 20.68
N ILE A 4 -19.76 -8.61 19.46
CA ILE A 4 -18.95 -8.55 18.24
C ILE A 4 -18.74 -7.08 17.89
N TYR A 5 -17.49 -6.69 17.71
CA TYR A 5 -17.11 -5.35 17.32
C TYR A 5 -16.76 -5.31 15.83
N LEU A 6 -17.15 -4.25 15.17
CA LEU A 6 -16.76 -3.95 13.80
C LEU A 6 -15.65 -2.91 13.79
N SER A 7 -14.74 -3.01 12.84
CA SER A 7 -13.68 -2.03 12.65
C SER A 7 -13.38 -1.81 11.16
N ALA A 8 -12.84 -0.64 10.85
CA ALA A 8 -12.23 -0.36 9.57
C ALA A 8 -10.74 -0.05 9.78
N GLU A 9 -9.90 -0.54 8.88
CA GLU A 9 -8.46 -0.22 8.85
C GLU A 9 -8.03 0.10 7.42
N ILE A 10 -6.93 0.84 7.26
CA ILE A 10 -6.48 1.31 5.95
C ILE A 10 -5.03 0.92 5.71
N LEU A 11 -4.82 0.05 4.74
CA LEU A 11 -3.52 -0.17 4.13
C LEU A 11 -3.20 1.00 3.21
N LEU A 12 -2.47 1.98 3.72
CA LEU A 12 -2.03 3.13 2.94
C LEU A 12 -0.73 2.80 2.23
N VAL A 13 -0.75 2.86 0.90
CA VAL A 13 0.38 2.52 0.04
C VAL A 13 0.82 3.74 -0.76
N SER A 14 2.11 3.94 -0.84
CA SER A 14 2.77 4.93 -1.71
C SER A 14 3.92 4.28 -2.47
N VAL A 15 4.44 5.00 -3.46
CA VAL A 15 5.72 4.69 -4.10
C VAL A 15 6.66 5.86 -3.89
N SER A 16 7.81 5.59 -3.29
CA SER A 16 8.81 6.58 -2.90
C SER A 16 10.09 6.42 -3.68
N ASP A 17 10.82 7.50 -3.80
CA ASP A 17 12.21 7.45 -4.26
C ASP A 17 13.13 7.04 -3.11
N ILE A 18 14.07 6.15 -3.40
CA ILE A 18 15.21 5.87 -2.52
C ILE A 18 16.42 6.58 -3.12
N ASP A 19 17.08 7.38 -2.31
CA ASP A 19 18.35 7.97 -2.67
C ASP A 19 19.35 6.84 -2.95
N THR A 20 19.94 6.86 -4.11
CA THR A 20 21.07 6.00 -4.45
C THR A 20 22.33 6.83 -4.28
N ASP A 21 23.38 6.27 -3.64
CA ASP A 21 24.68 6.91 -3.44
C ASP A 21 25.37 7.38 -4.74
N ASN A 22 24.71 7.18 -5.86
CA ASN A 22 25.22 7.52 -7.17
C ASN A 22 24.30 8.54 -7.86
N TYR A 23 24.70 9.83 -7.80
CA TYR A 23 24.01 10.95 -8.44
C TYR A 23 23.82 10.82 -9.97
N ARG A 24 24.53 9.90 -10.63
CA ARG A 24 24.38 9.59 -12.07
C ARG A 24 23.28 8.58 -12.38
N LYS A 25 22.70 7.91 -11.37
CA LYS A 25 21.60 6.97 -11.56
C LYS A 25 20.27 7.64 -11.19
N THR A 26 19.27 7.42 -12.00
CA THR A 26 17.88 7.75 -11.65
C THR A 26 17.54 7.12 -10.30
N SER A 27 16.87 7.88 -9.41
CA SER A 27 16.40 7.37 -8.13
C SER A 27 15.62 6.07 -8.31
N LYS A 28 15.88 5.10 -7.46
CA LYS A 28 15.15 3.82 -7.47
C LYS A 28 13.86 3.99 -6.71
N LYS A 29 12.74 3.55 -7.28
CA LYS A 29 11.45 3.56 -6.57
C LYS A 29 11.26 2.31 -5.73
N VAL A 30 10.53 2.48 -4.61
CA VAL A 30 10.15 1.42 -3.68
C VAL A 30 8.68 1.60 -3.27
N ILE A 31 7.99 0.51 -3.02
CA ILE A 31 6.67 0.56 -2.35
C ILE A 31 6.90 0.94 -0.90
N SER A 32 6.12 1.89 -0.39
CA SER A 32 6.11 2.28 1.02
C SER A 32 4.72 2.10 1.59
N ILE A 33 4.65 1.63 2.84
CA ILE A 33 3.42 1.39 3.59
C ILE A 33 3.48 2.21 4.87
N LEU A 34 2.41 2.93 5.19
CA LEU A 34 2.31 3.66 6.45
C LEU A 34 1.83 2.71 7.55
N LEU A 35 2.62 2.59 8.61
CA LEU A 35 2.25 1.85 9.81
C LEU A 35 2.14 2.80 11.01
N GLU A 36 1.32 2.42 12.00
CA GLU A 36 1.11 3.12 13.27
C GLU A 36 1.71 2.28 14.40
N LYS A 37 2.55 2.86 15.25
CA LYS A 37 3.06 2.20 16.46
C LYS A 37 2.03 2.29 17.56
N ARG A 38 1.67 1.18 18.17
CA ARG A 38 0.63 1.12 19.19
C ARG A 38 1.14 1.66 20.52
N ASP A 39 0.33 2.46 21.16
CA ASP A 39 0.59 3.01 22.51
C ASP A 39 -0.19 2.29 23.63
N LYS A 40 -1.08 1.33 23.28
CA LYS A 40 -2.01 0.65 24.20
C LYS A 40 -2.08 -0.85 23.97
N GLU A 41 -2.41 -1.58 25.03
CA GLU A 41 -2.76 -2.98 24.97
C GLU A 41 -4.10 -3.24 24.24
N PRO A 42 -4.25 -4.37 23.55
CA PRO A 42 -3.27 -5.41 23.30
C PRO A 42 -2.21 -4.97 22.29
N PHE A 43 -1.08 -5.67 22.27
CA PHE A 43 0.03 -5.43 21.33
C PHE A 43 0.70 -4.05 21.46
N LYS A 44 0.84 -3.53 22.67
CA LYS A 44 1.59 -2.30 22.93
C LYS A 44 2.99 -2.40 22.32
N ASP A 45 3.48 -1.29 21.76
CA ASP A 45 4.79 -1.13 21.10
C ASP A 45 4.96 -1.92 19.78
N MET A 46 3.96 -2.70 19.34
CA MET A 46 3.96 -3.31 18.02
C MET A 46 3.44 -2.34 16.94
N TRP A 47 3.88 -2.54 15.72
CA TRP A 47 3.37 -1.84 14.54
C TRP A 47 2.06 -2.47 14.07
N ASN A 48 1.15 -1.65 13.54
CA ASN A 48 -0.10 -2.09 12.93
C ASN A 48 -0.51 -1.16 11.77
N ILE A 49 -1.48 -1.59 11.01
CA ILE A 49 -2.18 -0.74 10.03
C ILE A 49 -3.10 0.22 10.78
N PRO A 50 -3.12 1.53 10.45
CA PRO A 50 -4.05 2.48 11.07
C PRO A 50 -5.50 2.03 10.96
N GLY A 51 -6.22 2.03 12.06
CA GLY A 51 -7.60 1.56 12.12
C GLY A 51 -8.38 2.13 13.29
N LEU A 52 -9.70 2.06 13.20
CA LEU A 52 -10.65 2.46 14.23
C LEU A 52 -11.79 1.45 14.35
N LEU A 53 -12.31 1.30 15.57
CA LEU A 53 -13.58 0.62 15.78
C LEU A 53 -14.74 1.49 15.25
N LEU A 54 -15.77 0.81 14.80
CA LEU A 54 -17.04 1.44 14.49
C LEU A 54 -17.69 1.83 15.83
N ASN A 55 -17.80 3.13 16.11
CA ASN A 55 -18.24 3.61 17.41
C ASN A 55 -19.73 3.96 17.44
N ASP A 56 -20.35 4.18 16.28
CA ASP A 56 -21.73 4.61 16.13
C ASP A 56 -22.51 3.61 15.25
N LEU A 57 -23.72 3.26 15.66
CA LEU A 57 -24.62 2.42 14.87
C LEU A 57 -25.08 3.09 13.57
N ASN A 58 -24.98 4.40 13.48
CA ASN A 58 -25.32 5.18 12.29
C ASN A 58 -24.12 5.38 11.33
N ASP A 59 -22.94 4.86 11.67
CA ASP A 59 -21.71 5.00 10.90
C ASP A 59 -21.49 3.77 10.00
N THR A 60 -21.26 3.99 8.74
CA THR A 60 -20.90 2.90 7.83
C THR A 60 -19.41 2.56 7.93
N LEU A 61 -19.02 1.35 7.52
CA LEU A 61 -17.59 0.99 7.46
C LEU A 61 -16.79 1.90 6.53
N PHE A 62 -17.39 2.40 5.46
CA PHE A 62 -16.75 3.38 4.57
C PHE A 62 -16.56 4.74 5.25
N GLN A 63 -17.54 5.21 6.02
CA GLN A 63 -17.38 6.44 6.82
C GLN A 63 -16.32 6.27 7.91
N CYS A 64 -16.30 5.11 8.58
CA CYS A 64 -15.24 4.76 9.53
C CYS A 64 -13.85 4.77 8.86
N ALA A 65 -13.70 4.20 7.66
CA ALA A 65 -12.47 4.24 6.90
C ALA A 65 -12.02 5.68 6.55
N ASN A 66 -12.95 6.55 6.13
CA ASN A 66 -12.65 7.97 5.91
C ASN A 66 -12.24 8.70 7.21
N ARG A 67 -12.82 8.31 8.35
CA ARG A 67 -12.41 8.82 9.66
C ARG A 67 -10.98 8.36 10.02
N VAL A 68 -10.61 7.11 9.71
CA VAL A 68 -9.21 6.65 9.85
C VAL A 68 -8.26 7.52 9.03
N LEU A 69 -8.59 7.79 7.76
CA LEU A 69 -7.76 8.67 6.89
C LEU A 69 -7.59 10.05 7.52
N ARG A 70 -8.67 10.66 8.00
CA ARG A 70 -8.64 12.00 8.56
C ARG A 70 -7.93 12.06 9.91
N ASP A 71 -8.33 11.19 10.85
CA ASP A 71 -7.97 11.34 12.26
C ASP A 71 -6.66 10.63 12.62
N LYS A 72 -6.33 9.52 11.90
CA LYS A 72 -5.12 8.73 12.13
C LYS A 72 -4.01 9.04 11.13
N VAL A 73 -4.38 9.37 9.89
CA VAL A 73 -3.42 9.57 8.80
C VAL A 73 -3.24 11.05 8.43
N GLY A 74 -4.21 11.92 8.81
CA GLY A 74 -4.15 13.36 8.52
C GLY A 74 -4.53 13.72 7.08
N ILE A 75 -5.13 12.81 6.33
CA ILE A 75 -5.58 13.02 4.95
C ILE A 75 -7.04 13.50 4.98
N LYS A 76 -7.28 14.71 4.44
CA LYS A 76 -8.61 15.31 4.32
C LYS A 76 -9.12 15.34 2.87
N ASP A 77 -8.21 15.17 1.92
CA ASP A 77 -8.51 15.20 0.49
C ASP A 77 -9.08 13.85 0.02
N ASN A 78 -9.85 13.89 -1.06
CA ASN A 78 -10.28 12.67 -1.72
C ASN A 78 -9.08 11.98 -2.35
N ILE A 79 -8.82 10.76 -1.88
CA ILE A 79 -7.80 9.87 -2.44
C ILE A 79 -8.45 8.59 -2.92
N TYR A 80 -7.72 7.80 -3.68
CA TYR A 80 -8.18 6.46 -4.01
C TYR A 80 -8.35 5.63 -2.74
N LEU A 81 -9.57 5.13 -2.53
CA LEU A 81 -9.95 4.28 -1.41
C LEU A 81 -10.86 3.16 -1.92
N GLU A 82 -10.46 1.91 -1.70
CA GLU A 82 -11.20 0.73 -2.12
C GLU A 82 -11.27 -0.28 -0.99
N GLN A 83 -12.44 -0.91 -0.80
CA GLN A 83 -12.56 -2.05 0.12
C GLN A 83 -11.70 -3.21 -0.37
N LEU A 84 -10.82 -3.68 0.49
CA LEU A 84 -9.88 -4.74 0.19
C LEU A 84 -10.47 -6.12 0.47
N TYR A 85 -10.78 -6.38 1.75
CA TYR A 85 -11.33 -7.64 2.23
C TYR A 85 -11.86 -7.49 3.67
N THR A 86 -12.69 -8.42 4.11
CA THR A 86 -13.11 -8.51 5.53
C THR A 86 -12.38 -9.65 6.22
N PHE A 87 -11.60 -9.31 7.24
CA PHE A 87 -10.81 -10.23 8.04
C PHE A 87 -11.53 -10.55 9.35
N ASP A 88 -11.88 -11.80 9.53
CA ASP A 88 -12.69 -12.28 10.66
C ASP A 88 -12.03 -13.42 11.45
N ARG A 89 -10.71 -13.62 11.32
CA ARG A 89 -9.98 -14.66 12.04
C ARG A 89 -10.29 -14.60 13.53
N LEU A 90 -10.56 -15.75 14.12
CA LEU A 90 -10.70 -15.89 15.57
C LEU A 90 -9.38 -15.48 16.25
N ASN A 91 -9.48 -14.87 17.43
CA ASN A 91 -8.33 -14.43 18.22
C ASN A 91 -7.40 -13.37 17.55
N ARG A 92 -7.89 -12.69 16.50
CA ARG A 92 -7.17 -11.55 15.93
C ARG A 92 -6.95 -10.43 16.97
N ASP A 93 -7.97 -10.15 17.79
CA ASP A 93 -7.86 -9.36 19.03
C ASP A 93 -8.04 -10.30 20.23
N PRO A 94 -7.05 -10.44 21.13
CA PRO A 94 -7.14 -11.37 22.26
C PRO A 94 -8.14 -10.94 23.33
N LYS A 95 -8.59 -9.68 23.32
CA LYS A 95 -9.51 -9.14 24.34
C LYS A 95 -10.98 -9.21 23.94
N ARG A 96 -11.28 -9.32 22.62
CA ARG A 96 -12.65 -9.26 22.11
C ARG A 96 -12.77 -9.83 20.71
N ARG A 97 -13.98 -10.20 20.34
CA ARG A 97 -14.29 -10.60 18.96
C ARG A 97 -14.40 -9.36 18.08
N VAL A 98 -13.45 -9.18 17.14
CA VAL A 98 -13.47 -8.08 16.17
C VAL A 98 -13.55 -8.64 14.76
N ILE A 99 -14.43 -8.09 13.95
CA ILE A 99 -14.48 -8.29 12.49
C ILE A 99 -14.01 -6.99 11.85
N THR A 100 -12.97 -7.06 11.04
CA THR A 100 -12.33 -5.88 10.45
C THR A 100 -12.50 -5.87 8.95
N THR A 101 -13.07 -4.80 8.41
CA THR A 101 -13.02 -4.53 6.98
C THR A 101 -11.81 -3.65 6.68
N SER A 102 -10.86 -4.21 5.93
CA SER A 102 -9.68 -3.46 5.48
C SER A 102 -9.95 -2.78 4.16
N TYR A 103 -9.42 -1.58 4.01
CA TYR A 103 -9.41 -0.80 2.79
C TYR A 103 -7.97 -0.62 2.31
N ILE A 104 -7.76 -0.49 1.01
CA ILE A 104 -6.50 -0.04 0.44
C ILE A 104 -6.66 1.39 -0.05
N ALA A 105 -5.72 2.25 0.31
CA ALA A 105 -5.64 3.61 -0.16
C ALA A 105 -4.30 3.84 -0.85
N LEU A 106 -4.31 4.56 -1.97
CA LEU A 106 -3.13 4.87 -2.76
C LEU A 106 -2.90 6.38 -2.76
N ILE A 107 -1.66 6.79 -2.50
CA ILE A 107 -1.30 8.20 -2.42
C ILE A 107 0.13 8.43 -2.91
N ASP A 108 0.35 9.57 -3.55
CA ASP A 108 1.69 10.15 -3.60
C ASP A 108 2.02 10.71 -2.20
N LYS A 109 3.00 10.12 -1.50
CA LYS A 109 3.32 10.54 -0.12
C LYS A 109 3.75 12.01 0.01
N ASN A 110 4.21 12.64 -1.09
CA ASN A 110 4.55 14.05 -1.09
C ASN A 110 3.32 14.95 -0.88
N LYS A 111 2.11 14.42 -1.02
CA LYS A 111 0.85 15.11 -0.68
C LYS A 111 0.56 15.12 0.83
N LEU A 112 1.22 14.27 1.62
CA LEU A 112 1.14 14.31 3.08
C LEU A 112 1.96 15.49 3.59
N LYS A 113 1.28 16.55 4.04
CA LYS A 113 1.92 17.78 4.56
C LYS A 113 2.64 17.56 5.89
N THR A 114 2.14 16.64 6.69
CA THR A 114 2.72 16.28 8.00
C THR A 114 2.58 14.79 8.22
N GLN A 115 3.60 14.17 8.80
CA GLN A 115 3.51 12.78 9.22
C GLN A 115 2.74 12.71 10.54
N PRO A 116 1.69 11.89 10.65
CA PRO A 116 0.94 11.76 11.89
C PRO A 116 1.80 11.21 13.02
N LYS A 117 1.46 11.61 14.25
CA LYS A 117 2.14 11.13 15.46
C LYS A 117 2.05 9.59 15.53
N ASN A 118 3.12 8.97 15.97
CA ASN A 118 3.27 7.51 16.10
C ASN A 118 3.12 6.73 14.78
N THR A 119 3.26 7.37 13.62
CA THR A 119 3.28 6.67 12.34
C THR A 119 4.67 6.71 11.70
N CYS A 120 4.97 5.70 10.89
CA CYS A 120 6.20 5.64 10.11
C CYS A 120 5.96 4.95 8.77
N TRP A 121 6.65 5.43 7.73
CA TRP A 121 6.69 4.78 6.44
C TRP A 121 7.72 3.65 6.43
N PHE A 122 7.26 2.45 6.12
CA PHE A 122 8.11 1.28 5.91
C PHE A 122 8.24 1.00 4.43
N ASN A 123 9.45 0.88 3.97
CA ASN A 123 9.78 0.51 2.59
C ASN A 123 9.75 -1.02 2.44
N VAL A 124 9.19 -1.50 1.34
CA VAL A 124 9.21 -2.91 0.97
C VAL A 124 10.56 -3.22 0.31
N GLU A 125 11.55 -3.62 1.09
CA GLU A 125 12.91 -3.88 0.61
C GLU A 125 13.00 -5.18 -0.20
N LYS A 126 12.25 -6.21 0.26
CA LYS A 126 12.17 -7.50 -0.41
C LYS A 126 10.71 -7.90 -0.58
N TYR A 127 10.37 -8.36 -1.77
CA TYR A 127 9.05 -8.86 -2.09
C TYR A 127 9.16 -10.10 -2.97
N SER A 128 8.73 -11.24 -2.45
CA SER A 128 8.57 -12.49 -3.18
C SER A 128 7.13 -12.95 -3.11
N ASN A 129 6.52 -13.21 -4.25
CA ASN A 129 5.14 -13.68 -4.36
C ASN A 129 5.10 -14.85 -5.33
N THR A 130 4.96 -16.03 -4.78
CA THR A 130 4.85 -17.31 -5.48
C THR A 130 3.42 -17.83 -5.41
N SER A 131 3.16 -18.99 -6.01
CA SER A 131 1.87 -19.69 -5.85
C SER A 131 1.60 -20.17 -4.43
N LYS A 132 2.65 -20.32 -3.61
CA LYS A 132 2.55 -20.90 -2.25
C LYS A 132 2.81 -19.88 -1.14
N TRP A 133 3.66 -18.87 -1.38
CA TRP A 133 4.11 -17.96 -0.33
C TRP A 133 4.17 -16.51 -0.79
N ILE A 134 3.82 -15.61 0.13
CA ILE A 134 4.21 -14.20 0.05
C ILE A 134 5.22 -13.95 1.17
N LYS A 135 6.38 -13.46 0.81
CA LYS A 135 7.43 -13.06 1.76
C LYS A 135 7.81 -11.61 1.52
N LEU A 136 7.79 -10.82 2.59
CA LEU A 136 8.09 -9.40 2.57
C LEU A 136 9.11 -9.08 3.64
N THR A 137 10.02 -8.16 3.35
CA THR A 137 10.83 -7.46 4.35
C THR A 137 10.47 -5.99 4.26
N LEU A 138 9.94 -5.44 5.35
CA LEU A 138 9.61 -4.03 5.49
C LEU A 138 10.67 -3.38 6.38
N SER A 139 11.18 -2.20 6.01
CA SER A 139 12.13 -1.46 6.82
C SER A 139 11.86 0.04 6.79
N ASN A 140 12.08 0.71 7.91
CA ASN A 140 12.08 2.16 8.02
C ASN A 140 13.49 2.75 8.23
N GLY A 141 14.52 1.90 8.12
CA GLY A 141 15.91 2.25 8.38
C GLY A 141 16.36 1.95 9.82
N GLU A 142 15.45 1.93 10.79
CA GLU A 142 15.73 1.61 12.19
C GLU A 142 15.23 0.20 12.58
N GLU A 143 14.01 -0.12 12.16
CA GLU A 143 13.35 -1.40 12.44
C GLU A 143 13.09 -2.17 11.15
N THR A 144 13.18 -3.49 11.24
CA THR A 144 12.90 -4.42 10.12
C THR A 144 11.84 -5.42 10.55
N LEU A 145 10.79 -5.56 9.73
CA LEU A 145 9.68 -6.48 9.93
C LEU A 145 9.67 -7.52 8.81
N ASN A 146 9.57 -8.81 9.17
CA ASN A 146 9.54 -9.91 8.21
C ASN A 146 8.17 -10.56 8.19
N ILE A 147 7.49 -10.48 7.06
CA ILE A 147 6.15 -11.02 6.84
C ILE A 147 6.27 -12.28 5.98
N ASN A 148 5.68 -13.39 6.47
CA ASN A 148 5.62 -14.66 5.76
C ASN A 148 4.18 -15.18 5.78
N ILE A 149 3.53 -15.17 4.62
CA ILE A 149 2.13 -15.60 4.48
C ILE A 149 2.06 -16.79 3.53
N GLU A 150 1.43 -17.86 3.99
CA GLU A 150 1.11 -19.00 3.15
C GLU A 150 -0.13 -18.69 2.29
N LYS A 151 -0.06 -19.07 1.02
CA LYS A 151 -1.19 -19.00 0.08
C LYS A 151 -1.72 -20.40 -0.14
N GLN A 152 -2.94 -20.65 0.26
CA GLN A 152 -3.66 -21.88 -0.03
C GLN A 152 -4.64 -21.66 -1.17
N LEU A 153 -4.45 -22.38 -2.26
CA LEU A 153 -5.32 -22.28 -3.44
C LEU A 153 -6.71 -22.80 -3.09
N VAL A 154 -7.71 -21.95 -3.23
CA VAL A 154 -9.13 -22.32 -3.03
C VAL A 154 -9.75 -22.73 -4.35
N ASP A 155 -9.52 -21.94 -5.41
CA ASP A 155 -10.04 -22.22 -6.75
C ASP A 155 -9.02 -21.82 -7.82
N LYS A 156 -8.69 -22.79 -8.65
CA LYS A 156 -7.70 -22.64 -9.73
C LYS A 156 -8.18 -21.76 -10.86
N THR A 157 -9.48 -21.78 -11.18
CA THR A 157 -10.03 -21.04 -12.33
C THR A 157 -10.08 -19.54 -12.07
N SER A 158 -10.38 -19.14 -10.84
CA SER A 158 -10.40 -17.74 -10.40
C SER A 158 -9.09 -17.25 -9.80
N ASN A 159 -8.07 -18.12 -9.67
CA ASN A 159 -6.83 -17.80 -8.96
C ASN A 159 -7.10 -17.30 -7.52
N ASN A 160 -8.09 -17.87 -6.86
CA ASN A 160 -8.49 -17.48 -5.51
C ASN A 160 -7.66 -18.22 -4.46
N TYR A 161 -7.16 -17.48 -3.48
CA TYR A 161 -6.31 -18.01 -2.42
C TYR A 161 -6.80 -17.58 -1.04
N ASN A 162 -6.70 -18.48 -0.06
CA ASN A 162 -6.70 -18.12 1.35
C ASN A 162 -5.29 -17.72 1.77
N TYR A 163 -5.17 -16.67 2.59
CA TYR A 163 -3.93 -16.14 3.11
C TYR A 163 -3.81 -16.47 4.58
N ILE A 164 -2.83 -17.29 4.95
CA ILE A 164 -2.66 -17.80 6.30
C ILE A 164 -1.38 -17.21 6.90
N SER A 165 -1.54 -16.46 7.99
CA SER A 165 -0.39 -16.03 8.77
C SER A 165 0.02 -17.11 9.75
N ASN A 166 1.32 -17.26 9.98
CA ASN A 166 1.85 -18.05 11.09
C ASN A 166 1.54 -17.36 12.43
N ASP A 167 1.66 -18.08 13.54
CA ASP A 167 1.35 -17.54 14.88
C ASP A 167 2.30 -16.41 15.30
N ASN A 168 3.48 -16.28 14.67
CA ASN A 168 4.46 -15.21 14.88
C ASN A 168 4.25 -14.06 13.88
N SER A 169 3.15 -13.32 14.02
CA SER A 169 2.89 -12.13 13.22
C SER A 169 3.85 -10.99 13.62
N SER A 170 4.47 -10.33 12.63
CA SER A 170 5.33 -9.16 12.85
C SER A 170 4.52 -7.90 13.13
N LEU A 171 3.25 -7.89 12.73
CA LEU A 171 2.31 -6.79 12.96
C LEU A 171 1.21 -7.20 13.94
N ALA A 172 0.74 -6.24 14.73
CA ALA A 172 -0.39 -6.44 15.61
C ALA A 172 -1.64 -6.87 14.83
N PHE A 173 -2.55 -7.59 15.49
CA PHE A 173 -3.83 -8.03 14.92
C PHE A 173 -3.72 -8.85 13.64
N SER A 174 -2.63 -9.58 13.44
CA SER A 174 -2.36 -10.34 12.19
C SER A 174 -2.45 -9.46 10.92
N ASN A 175 -2.07 -8.19 11.02
CA ASN A 175 -2.04 -7.27 9.89
C ASN A 175 -1.04 -7.69 8.79
N ASP A 176 -0.12 -8.60 9.08
CA ASP A 176 0.74 -9.28 8.10
C ASP A 176 -0.08 -9.81 6.92
N THR A 177 -1.22 -10.46 7.20
CA THR A 177 -2.14 -10.99 6.19
C THR A 177 -2.74 -9.87 5.34
N VAL A 178 -3.11 -8.75 5.97
CA VAL A 178 -3.69 -7.60 5.28
C VAL A 178 -2.68 -6.97 4.32
N VAL A 179 -1.44 -6.79 4.77
CA VAL A 179 -0.35 -6.25 3.93
C VAL A 179 -0.09 -7.17 2.75
N ALA A 180 0.06 -8.47 2.98
CA ALA A 180 0.33 -9.43 1.91
C ALA A 180 -0.80 -9.49 0.89
N TYR A 181 -2.06 -9.57 1.36
CA TYR A 181 -3.25 -9.58 0.51
C TYR A 181 -3.37 -8.28 -0.30
N GLY A 182 -3.16 -7.13 0.33
CA GLY A 182 -3.27 -5.83 -0.33
C GLY A 182 -2.24 -5.62 -1.43
N LEU A 183 -0.98 -6.02 -1.19
CA LEU A 183 0.07 -5.92 -2.21
C LEU A 183 -0.17 -6.91 -3.36
N ASP A 184 -0.65 -8.12 -3.08
CA ASP A 184 -1.03 -9.08 -4.13
C ASP A 184 -2.20 -8.55 -4.97
N ARG A 185 -3.21 -7.96 -4.32
CA ARG A 185 -4.34 -7.30 -4.99
C ARG A 185 -3.89 -6.15 -5.88
N LEU A 186 -3.02 -5.26 -5.37
CA LEU A 186 -2.49 -4.13 -6.12
C LEU A 186 -1.71 -4.60 -7.34
N LYS A 187 -0.81 -5.59 -7.17
CA LYS A 187 -0.04 -6.20 -8.25
C LYS A 187 -0.92 -6.75 -9.37
N ASN A 188 -2.02 -7.41 -9.02
CA ASN A 188 -2.94 -7.98 -9.99
C ASN A 188 -3.75 -6.89 -10.70
N LYS A 189 -4.27 -5.90 -9.97
CA LYS A 189 -5.14 -4.83 -10.51
C LYS A 189 -4.40 -3.83 -11.39
N ILE A 190 -3.14 -3.52 -11.12
CA ILE A 190 -2.39 -2.49 -11.86
C ILE A 190 -2.27 -2.81 -13.36
N ASN A 191 -2.38 -4.08 -13.74
CA ASN A 191 -2.28 -4.51 -15.15
C ASN A 191 -3.47 -4.10 -16.01
N TYR A 192 -4.67 -3.96 -15.42
CA TYR A 192 -5.92 -3.72 -16.16
C TYR A 192 -6.70 -2.48 -15.66
N THR A 193 -6.11 -1.72 -14.76
CA THR A 193 -6.69 -0.47 -14.23
C THR A 193 -5.69 0.67 -14.34
N ASP A 194 -6.15 1.87 -14.01
CA ASP A 194 -5.33 3.09 -14.01
C ASP A 194 -4.80 3.47 -12.61
N LEU A 195 -4.75 2.49 -11.69
CA LEU A 195 -4.35 2.70 -10.29
C LEU A 195 -2.96 3.31 -10.12
N ALA A 196 -2.04 3.02 -11.04
CA ALA A 196 -0.68 3.56 -11.00
C ALA A 196 -0.64 5.09 -10.95
N PHE A 197 -1.64 5.77 -11.52
CA PHE A 197 -1.70 7.22 -11.54
C PHE A 197 -1.98 7.83 -10.15
N ASN A 198 -2.49 7.05 -9.19
CA ASN A 198 -2.64 7.49 -7.80
C ASN A 198 -1.31 7.46 -7.03
N LEU A 199 -0.29 6.78 -7.56
CA LEU A 199 1.03 6.59 -6.96
C LEU A 199 2.11 7.53 -7.54
N VAL A 200 1.72 8.43 -8.43
CA VAL A 200 2.58 9.48 -9.00
C VAL A 200 1.98 10.85 -8.75
N GLY A 201 2.80 11.89 -8.86
CA GLY A 201 2.33 13.27 -8.81
C GLY A 201 1.44 13.63 -10.02
N GLU A 202 0.81 14.80 -9.98
CA GLU A 202 -0.01 15.32 -11.09
C GLU A 202 0.77 15.38 -12.42
N TYR A 203 2.06 15.73 -12.33
CA TYR A 203 2.99 15.76 -13.45
C TYR A 203 4.11 14.76 -13.19
N PHE A 204 4.37 13.91 -14.17
CA PHE A 204 5.37 12.84 -14.09
C PHE A 204 6.05 12.61 -15.44
N THR A 205 7.24 12.04 -15.42
CA THR A 205 7.89 11.53 -16.63
C THR A 205 7.41 10.11 -16.92
N LEU A 206 7.47 9.67 -18.18
CA LEU A 206 7.13 8.28 -18.52
C LEU A 206 8.04 7.27 -17.80
N GLY A 207 9.30 7.65 -17.56
CA GLY A 207 10.23 6.81 -16.78
C GLY A 207 9.80 6.63 -15.33
N GLU A 208 9.33 7.70 -14.67
CA GLU A 208 8.81 7.61 -13.30
C GLU A 208 7.57 6.73 -13.23
N LEU A 209 6.63 6.90 -14.15
CA LEU A 209 5.44 6.06 -14.22
C LEU A 209 5.81 4.59 -14.49
N GLN A 210 6.76 4.33 -15.40
CA GLN A 210 7.25 2.98 -15.68
C GLN A 210 7.86 2.34 -14.43
N GLN A 211 8.66 3.07 -13.67
CA GLN A 211 9.24 2.58 -12.42
C GLN A 211 8.15 2.25 -11.37
N VAL A 212 7.03 3.00 -11.32
CA VAL A 212 5.90 2.65 -10.46
C VAL A 212 5.31 1.30 -10.87
N TYR A 213 5.07 1.09 -12.16
CA TYR A 213 4.62 -0.23 -12.64
C TYR A 213 5.63 -1.33 -12.33
N GLU A 214 6.91 -1.10 -12.55
CA GLU A 214 7.96 -2.09 -12.31
C GLU A 214 8.06 -2.51 -10.84
N VAL A 215 8.00 -1.55 -9.91
CA VAL A 215 8.10 -1.84 -8.48
C VAL A 215 6.87 -2.58 -7.96
N VAL A 216 5.67 -2.22 -8.42
CA VAL A 216 4.42 -2.90 -8.03
C VAL A 216 4.34 -4.29 -8.63
N LEU A 217 4.72 -4.45 -9.89
CA LEU A 217 4.74 -5.76 -10.57
C LEU A 217 5.92 -6.64 -10.12
N ASN A 218 6.91 -6.05 -9.45
CA ASN A 218 8.16 -6.69 -9.07
C ASN A 218 8.87 -7.33 -10.29
N ARG A 219 8.91 -6.61 -11.41
CA ARG A 219 9.60 -7.02 -12.65
C ARG A 219 9.93 -5.82 -13.52
N LYS A 220 10.97 -5.95 -14.34
CA LYS A 220 11.32 -4.95 -15.35
C LYS A 220 10.35 -4.98 -16.53
N LEU A 221 10.08 -3.82 -17.11
CA LEU A 221 9.25 -3.64 -18.30
C LEU A 221 10.12 -3.13 -19.47
N LEU A 222 9.77 -3.55 -20.67
CA LEU A 222 10.42 -3.05 -21.89
C LEU A 222 9.81 -1.70 -22.27
N ASP A 223 10.64 -0.67 -22.41
CA ASP A 223 10.23 0.70 -22.72
C ASP A 223 9.26 0.81 -23.93
N PRO A 224 9.52 0.16 -25.08
CA PRO A 224 8.60 0.28 -26.22
C PRO A 224 7.22 -0.34 -25.92
N ALA A 225 7.17 -1.46 -25.21
CA ALA A 225 5.92 -2.13 -24.85
C ALA A 225 5.13 -1.28 -23.84
N PHE A 226 5.81 -0.74 -22.82
CA PHE A 226 5.21 0.14 -21.83
C PHE A 226 4.63 1.40 -22.49
N ARG A 227 5.40 2.09 -23.32
CA ARG A 227 4.96 3.30 -24.01
C ARG A 227 3.72 3.07 -24.87
N ARG A 228 3.63 1.91 -25.54
CA ARG A 228 2.46 1.53 -26.32
C ARG A 228 1.19 1.41 -25.47
N VAL A 229 1.30 0.79 -24.28
CA VAL A 229 0.17 0.61 -23.36
C VAL A 229 -0.28 1.95 -22.76
N ILE A 230 0.65 2.85 -22.44
CA ILE A 230 0.37 4.11 -21.77
C ILE A 230 -0.05 5.25 -22.71
N LYS A 231 0.28 5.16 -24.01
CA LYS A 231 0.10 6.24 -24.99
C LYS A 231 -1.26 6.93 -24.94
N ASN A 232 -2.34 6.17 -24.78
CA ASN A 232 -3.70 6.71 -24.80
C ASN A 232 -4.18 7.19 -23.41
N LYS A 233 -3.42 6.90 -22.35
CA LYS A 233 -3.76 7.21 -20.95
C LYS A 233 -3.13 8.50 -20.47
N VAL A 234 -2.18 9.06 -21.21
CA VAL A 234 -1.42 10.24 -20.79
C VAL A 234 -1.45 11.34 -21.84
N VAL A 235 -1.31 12.58 -21.38
CA VAL A 235 -1.15 13.77 -22.22
C VAL A 235 0.20 14.39 -21.94
N ARG A 236 0.99 14.66 -22.99
CA ARG A 236 2.23 15.40 -22.87
C ARG A 236 1.93 16.86 -22.53
N THR A 237 2.71 17.43 -21.65
CA THR A 237 2.65 18.84 -21.26
C THR A 237 3.87 19.61 -21.78
N ASP A 238 3.82 20.94 -21.68
CA ASP A 238 4.97 21.80 -21.99
C ASP A 238 6.02 21.82 -20.88
N LYS A 239 5.71 21.21 -19.72
CA LYS A 239 6.65 21.12 -18.61
C LYS A 239 7.75 20.11 -18.90
N GLN A 240 8.95 20.43 -18.43
CA GLN A 240 10.10 19.55 -18.51
C GLN A 240 10.71 19.36 -17.12
N LYS A 241 11.10 18.13 -16.82
CA LYS A 241 11.93 17.83 -15.65
C LYS A 241 13.39 17.91 -16.08
N THR A 242 14.11 18.86 -15.51
CA THR A 242 15.55 18.97 -15.62
C THR A 242 16.17 18.32 -14.40
N GLY A 243 17.15 17.45 -14.58
CA GLY A 243 17.91 16.83 -13.49
C GLY A 243 19.41 17.02 -13.72
N GLU A 244 20.19 17.00 -12.66
CA GLU A 244 21.64 17.06 -12.74
C GLU A 244 22.17 15.86 -13.56
N GLY A 245 22.76 16.15 -14.72
CA GLY A 245 23.43 15.16 -15.57
C GLY A 245 22.59 14.42 -16.61
N HIS A 246 21.29 14.72 -16.75
CA HIS A 246 20.43 14.08 -17.76
C HIS A 246 19.77 15.07 -18.70
N ARG A 247 19.49 14.63 -19.96
CA ARG A 247 18.69 15.42 -20.90
C ARG A 247 17.32 15.75 -20.28
N PRO A 248 16.80 16.99 -20.45
CA PRO A 248 15.46 17.35 -20.03
C PRO A 248 14.42 16.36 -20.53
N SER A 249 13.57 15.88 -19.64
CA SER A 249 12.50 14.93 -19.96
C SER A 249 11.15 15.64 -19.92
N TYR A 250 10.33 15.44 -20.95
CA TYR A 250 8.97 15.97 -20.94
C TYR A 250 8.13 15.35 -19.84
N MET A 251 7.31 16.18 -19.21
CA MET A 251 6.35 15.73 -18.22
C MET A 251 4.98 15.46 -18.87
N PHE A 252 4.28 14.53 -18.31
CA PHE A 252 2.97 14.08 -18.72
C PHE A 252 2.00 14.22 -17.55
N LYS A 253 0.72 14.26 -17.86
CA LYS A 253 -0.37 14.12 -16.88
C LYS A 253 -1.32 13.01 -17.29
N TYR A 254 -2.04 12.45 -16.34
CA TYR A 254 -3.10 11.49 -16.62
C TYR A 254 -4.22 12.16 -17.42
N ARG A 255 -4.78 11.44 -18.38
CA ARG A 255 -5.79 12.00 -19.27
C ARG A 255 -7.18 12.09 -18.63
N GLY A 256 -7.48 11.20 -17.64
CA GLY A 256 -8.79 11.07 -17.00
C GLY A 256 -9.64 10.01 -17.68
#